data_993669d6a0bce87d69d48412d687c944
#
_entry.id   993669d6a0bce87d69d48412d687c944
#
_cell.length_a   1.000
_cell.length_b   1.000
_cell.length_c   1.000
_cell.angle_alpha   90.00
_cell.angle_beta   90.00
_cell.angle_gamma   90.00
#
_symmetry.space_group_name_H-M   'P 1'
#
loop_
_entity.id
_entity.type
_entity.pdbx_description
1 polymer ?
#
loop_
_entity_poly.entity_id
_entity_poly.type
_entity_poly.pdbx_seq_one_letter_code
_entity_poly.pdbx_strand_id
1 'polypeptide(L)'
;PHRAVTFMLIPDEEVGSPSTRQLIEETARRHAYVLVPEPAKDGNLVTGRHAFQRFTLTAHGRPAHAGATLARGRSAIREIAEQIIRLEGMGDPDRGITLSVGVVNGGRWVNVVPLTCRAEVLVVTPSADAFDEIRARILALTPIGRDIELCVEAGPVRPLFAPTAKGLALYDQARAIAGEIGF
;
A
#
# COMPACT_ATOMS: atom_id res chain seq x y z
N PRO A 1 -5.40 19.74 37.74
CA PRO A 1 -4.02 19.43 37.33
C PRO A 1 -3.95 19.39 35.83
N HIS A 2 -3.10 20.26 35.25
CA HIS A 2 -2.86 20.26 33.80
C HIS A 2 -2.06 19.03 33.45
N ARG A 3 -2.53 18.26 32.45
CA ARG A 3 -1.76 17.14 31.88
C ARG A 3 -0.80 17.68 30.84
N ALA A 4 0.40 17.13 30.79
CA ALA A 4 1.37 17.48 29.76
C ALA A 4 0.82 17.05 28.38
N VAL A 5 0.94 17.93 27.39
CA VAL A 5 0.59 17.69 26.00
C VAL A 5 1.85 17.79 25.16
N THR A 6 2.07 16.80 24.30
CA THR A 6 3.15 16.82 23.33
C THR A 6 2.55 16.99 21.93
N PHE A 7 3.00 18.00 21.20
CA PHE A 7 2.70 18.16 19.78
C PHE A 7 3.83 17.57 18.96
N MET A 8 3.47 16.69 18.02
CA MET A 8 4.42 16.10 17.09
C MET A 8 4.03 16.48 15.67
N LEU A 9 4.94 17.16 14.96
CA LEU A 9 4.79 17.53 13.56
C LEU A 9 5.62 16.57 12.71
N ILE A 10 4.95 15.86 11.81
CA ILE A 10 5.55 14.80 10.98
C ILE A 10 5.65 15.29 9.53
N PRO A 11 6.87 15.47 8.97
CA PRO A 11 7.05 16.03 7.63
C PRO A 11 6.90 15.01 6.50
N ASP A 12 6.91 13.72 6.79
CA ASP A 12 6.95 12.61 5.82
C ASP A 12 5.76 11.65 5.91
N GLU A 13 4.62 12.11 6.46
CA GLU A 13 3.42 11.29 6.63
C GLU A 13 2.90 10.78 5.29
N GLU A 14 2.79 11.64 4.27
CA GLU A 14 2.25 11.35 2.94
C GLU A 14 3.02 10.24 2.18
N VAL A 15 4.30 10.07 2.51
CA VAL A 15 5.12 9.00 1.93
C VAL A 15 5.30 7.78 2.84
N GLY A 16 4.56 7.72 3.97
CA GLY A 16 4.54 6.56 4.88
C GLY A 16 5.45 6.67 6.08
N SER A 17 5.90 7.87 6.41
CA SER A 17 6.76 8.17 7.57
C SER A 17 8.06 7.34 7.64
N PRO A 18 8.80 7.16 6.53
CA PRO A 18 9.96 6.27 6.51
C PRO A 18 11.08 6.72 7.46
N SER A 19 11.25 8.04 7.67
CA SER A 19 12.27 8.59 8.55
C SER A 19 11.79 8.87 9.97
N THR A 20 10.48 9.10 10.17
CA THR A 20 9.93 9.52 11.47
C THR A 20 9.20 8.42 12.23
N ARG A 21 8.96 7.25 11.62
CA ARG A 21 8.19 6.15 12.19
C ARG A 21 8.65 5.73 13.59
N GLN A 22 9.95 5.54 13.77
CA GLN A 22 10.50 5.15 15.07
C GLN A 22 10.21 6.20 16.14
N LEU A 23 10.42 7.48 15.83
CA LEU A 23 10.12 8.59 16.73
C LEU A 23 8.63 8.65 17.10
N ILE A 24 7.73 8.45 16.12
CA ILE A 24 6.29 8.39 16.36
C ILE A 24 5.95 7.27 17.34
N GLU A 25 6.43 6.06 17.09
CA GLU A 25 6.14 4.89 17.92
C GLU A 25 6.69 5.04 19.35
N GLU A 26 7.93 5.51 19.50
CA GLU A 26 8.55 5.74 20.81
C GLU A 26 7.83 6.82 21.60
N THR A 27 7.43 7.91 20.95
CA THR A 27 6.69 8.98 21.61
C THR A 27 5.29 8.53 22.00
N ALA A 28 4.57 7.84 21.10
CA ALA A 28 3.24 7.33 21.36
C ALA A 28 3.20 6.40 22.59
N ARG A 29 4.19 5.51 22.74
CA ARG A 29 4.28 4.59 23.90
C ARG A 29 4.40 5.28 25.25
N ARG A 30 4.82 6.55 25.30
CA ARG A 30 4.97 7.33 26.53
C ARG A 30 3.69 8.09 26.92
N HIS A 31 2.67 8.06 26.08
CA HIS A 31 1.43 8.82 26.27
C HIS A 31 0.24 7.90 26.51
N ALA A 32 -0.69 8.35 27.38
CA ALA A 32 -1.91 7.61 27.65
C ALA A 32 -2.87 7.63 26.46
N TYR A 33 -2.85 8.71 25.67
CA TYR A 33 -3.69 8.94 24.50
C TYR A 33 -2.86 9.52 23.37
N VAL A 34 -3.22 9.15 22.15
CA VAL A 34 -2.69 9.73 20.92
C VAL A 34 -3.87 10.17 20.07
N LEU A 35 -3.90 11.46 19.72
CA LEU A 35 -4.92 12.04 18.86
C LEU A 35 -4.26 12.49 17.57
N VAL A 36 -4.83 12.10 16.43
CA VAL A 36 -4.33 12.45 15.10
C VAL A 36 -5.37 13.39 14.47
N PRO A 37 -5.07 14.72 14.34
CA PRO A 37 -6.02 15.70 13.80
C PRO A 37 -6.02 15.68 12.26
N GLU A 38 -6.41 14.55 11.70
CA GLU A 38 -6.62 14.35 10.26
C GLU A 38 -8.11 14.44 9.93
N PRO A 39 -8.48 14.73 8.67
CA PRO A 39 -9.86 14.78 8.26
C PRO A 39 -10.64 13.51 8.61
N ALA A 40 -11.75 13.68 9.31
CA ALA A 40 -12.65 12.58 9.63
C ALA A 40 -13.51 12.22 8.40
N LYS A 41 -13.89 10.95 8.31
CA LYS A 41 -14.83 10.50 7.28
C LYS A 41 -16.26 10.88 7.70
N ASP A 42 -16.92 11.70 6.89
CA ASP A 42 -18.31 12.12 7.12
C ASP A 42 -18.55 12.75 8.52
N GLY A 43 -17.56 13.49 9.04
CA GLY A 43 -17.61 14.07 10.38
C GLY A 43 -17.37 13.08 11.53
N ASN A 44 -17.12 11.81 11.25
CA ASN A 44 -16.93 10.78 12.27
C ASN A 44 -15.47 10.53 12.60
N LEU A 45 -15.19 10.24 13.87
CA LEU A 45 -13.86 9.83 14.33
C LEU A 45 -13.49 8.45 13.76
N VAL A 46 -12.24 8.30 13.35
CA VAL A 46 -11.70 7.04 12.84
C VAL A 46 -11.14 6.21 13.99
N THR A 47 -11.74 5.06 14.26
CA THR A 47 -11.32 4.11 15.30
C THR A 47 -10.63 2.87 14.77
N GLY A 48 -10.56 2.72 13.45
CA GLY A 48 -9.88 1.61 12.77
C GLY A 48 -9.56 1.94 11.32
N ARG A 49 -8.53 1.31 10.78
CA ARG A 49 -8.10 1.45 9.39
C ARG A 49 -7.50 0.14 8.91
N HIS A 50 -7.80 -0.26 7.69
CA HIS A 50 -7.20 -1.42 7.05
C HIS A 50 -5.68 -1.26 6.91
N ALA A 51 -4.96 -2.38 6.92
CA ALA A 51 -3.57 -2.41 6.53
C ALA A 51 -3.44 -2.16 5.04
N PHE A 52 -2.38 -1.45 4.61
CA PHE A 52 -2.08 -1.35 3.20
C PHE A 52 -0.57 -1.27 2.93
N GLN A 53 -0.18 -1.68 1.73
CA GLN A 53 1.17 -1.58 1.21
C GLN A 53 1.13 -1.37 -0.29
N ARG A 54 2.11 -0.62 -0.80
CA ARG A 54 2.37 -0.51 -2.23
C ARG A 54 3.50 -1.46 -2.59
N PHE A 55 3.40 -2.06 -3.78
CA PHE A 55 4.47 -2.83 -4.38
C PHE A 55 4.77 -2.28 -5.75
N THR A 56 6.02 -2.37 -6.14
CA THR A 56 6.49 -2.06 -7.49
C THR A 56 6.97 -3.33 -8.15
N LEU A 57 6.47 -3.61 -9.34
CA LEU A 57 6.95 -4.67 -10.21
C LEU A 57 7.71 -4.04 -11.36
N THR A 58 8.91 -4.51 -11.63
CA THR A 58 9.69 -4.08 -12.80
C THR A 58 10.09 -5.32 -13.60
N ALA A 59 9.67 -5.36 -14.85
CA ALA A 59 10.07 -6.40 -15.78
C ALA A 59 11.17 -5.88 -16.71
N HIS A 60 12.20 -6.71 -16.92
CA HIS A 60 13.25 -6.50 -17.89
C HIS A 60 13.22 -7.60 -18.93
N GLY A 61 12.97 -7.22 -20.17
CA GLY A 61 12.90 -8.11 -21.31
C GLY A 61 14.12 -7.95 -22.25
N ARG A 62 13.88 -8.19 -23.52
CA ARG A 62 14.88 -8.04 -24.57
C ARG A 62 14.31 -7.28 -25.77
N PRO A 63 14.92 -6.16 -26.17
CA PRO A 63 14.41 -5.39 -27.30
C PRO A 63 14.65 -6.11 -28.61
N ALA A 64 13.78 -5.89 -29.57
CA ALA A 64 13.92 -6.37 -30.97
C ALA A 64 13.07 -5.49 -31.88
N HIS A 65 13.43 -5.45 -33.18
CA HIS A 65 12.58 -4.75 -34.14
C HIS A 65 11.32 -5.57 -34.43
N ALA A 66 10.15 -4.97 -34.18
CA ALA A 66 8.87 -5.69 -34.22
C ALA A 66 8.54 -6.30 -35.60
N GLY A 67 8.92 -5.62 -36.71
CA GLY A 67 8.67 -6.10 -38.05
C GLY A 67 9.73 -7.07 -38.61
N ALA A 68 10.99 -7.02 -38.10
CA ALA A 68 12.08 -7.79 -38.68
C ALA A 68 12.57 -8.96 -37.81
N THR A 69 12.56 -8.79 -36.48
CA THR A 69 13.18 -9.77 -35.57
C THR A 69 12.34 -10.03 -34.33
N LEU A 70 11.01 -9.94 -34.44
CA LEU A 70 10.07 -10.06 -33.31
C LEU A 70 10.34 -11.30 -32.44
N ALA A 71 10.63 -12.46 -33.04
CA ALA A 71 10.88 -13.72 -32.33
C ALA A 71 12.09 -13.65 -31.36
N ARG A 72 13.04 -12.74 -31.60
CA ARG A 72 14.19 -12.51 -30.71
C ARG A 72 13.82 -11.63 -29.49
N GLY A 73 12.74 -10.88 -29.57
CA GLY A 73 12.29 -9.99 -28.50
C GLY A 73 11.68 -10.74 -27.31
N ARG A 74 11.72 -10.09 -26.14
CA ARG A 74 10.98 -10.48 -24.93
C ARG A 74 10.33 -9.23 -24.38
N SER A 75 9.01 -9.17 -24.44
CA SER A 75 8.26 -7.96 -24.14
C SER A 75 8.05 -7.81 -22.63
N ALA A 76 8.67 -6.79 -22.03
CA ALA A 76 8.44 -6.43 -20.66
C ALA A 76 7.00 -5.94 -20.40
N ILE A 77 6.37 -5.29 -21.40
CA ILE A 77 4.95 -4.90 -21.29
C ILE A 77 4.05 -6.12 -21.21
N ARG A 78 4.30 -7.14 -22.04
CA ARG A 78 3.52 -8.38 -21.97
C ARG A 78 3.65 -9.05 -20.61
N GLU A 79 4.86 -9.14 -20.10
CA GLU A 79 5.12 -9.70 -18.77
C GLU A 79 4.31 -8.98 -17.71
N ILE A 80 4.37 -7.64 -17.67
CA ILE A 80 3.63 -6.85 -16.68
C ILE A 80 2.12 -7.00 -16.88
N ALA A 81 1.61 -7.09 -18.11
CA ALA A 81 0.19 -7.30 -18.36
C ALA A 81 -0.30 -8.65 -17.78
N GLU A 82 0.48 -9.71 -17.94
CA GLU A 82 0.17 -11.03 -17.37
C GLU A 82 0.29 -11.02 -15.83
N GLN A 83 1.26 -10.30 -15.27
CA GLN A 83 1.39 -10.11 -13.82
C GLN A 83 0.23 -9.28 -13.24
N ILE A 84 -0.29 -8.27 -13.94
CA ILE A 84 -1.46 -7.49 -13.52
C ILE A 84 -2.67 -8.41 -13.34
N ILE A 85 -2.95 -9.27 -14.33
CA ILE A 85 -4.06 -10.22 -14.25
C ILE A 85 -3.90 -11.14 -13.03
N ARG A 86 -2.68 -11.63 -12.76
CA ARG A 86 -2.40 -12.46 -11.58
C ARG A 86 -2.61 -11.70 -10.27
N LEU A 87 -2.11 -10.45 -10.19
CA LEU A 87 -2.24 -9.61 -9.00
C LEU A 87 -3.69 -9.30 -8.68
N GLU A 88 -4.45 -8.80 -9.64
CA GLU A 88 -5.85 -8.45 -9.42
C GLU A 88 -6.72 -9.68 -9.14
N GLY A 89 -6.35 -10.83 -9.70
CA GLY A 89 -6.96 -12.13 -9.38
C GLY A 89 -6.64 -12.66 -7.97
N MET A 90 -5.75 -12.01 -7.20
CA MET A 90 -5.53 -12.33 -5.78
C MET A 90 -6.55 -11.62 -4.86
N GLY A 91 -7.32 -10.67 -5.39
CA GLY A 91 -8.37 -9.96 -4.66
C GLY A 91 -9.47 -10.91 -4.21
N ASP A 92 -10.05 -10.61 -3.06
CA ASP A 92 -11.14 -11.39 -2.47
C ASP A 92 -12.13 -10.41 -1.81
N PRO A 93 -13.16 -9.97 -2.54
CA PRO A 93 -14.15 -9.02 -2.02
C PRO A 93 -14.88 -9.53 -0.78
N ASP A 94 -15.13 -10.84 -0.67
CA ASP A 94 -15.84 -11.44 0.46
C ASP A 94 -14.99 -11.37 1.74
N ARG A 95 -13.67 -11.43 1.59
CA ARG A 95 -12.70 -11.22 2.67
C ARG A 95 -12.26 -9.76 2.82
N GLY A 96 -12.76 -8.85 2.00
CA GLY A 96 -12.37 -7.42 2.00
C GLY A 96 -10.92 -7.18 1.53
N ILE A 97 -10.34 -8.12 0.77
CA ILE A 97 -8.99 -8.01 0.23
C ILE A 97 -9.06 -7.36 -1.14
N THR A 98 -8.41 -6.20 -1.29
CA THR A 98 -8.37 -5.48 -2.57
C THR A 98 -6.95 -5.30 -3.08
N LEU A 99 -6.76 -5.55 -4.36
CA LEU A 99 -5.55 -5.24 -5.10
C LEU A 99 -5.94 -4.40 -6.32
N SER A 100 -5.20 -3.33 -6.55
CA SER A 100 -5.41 -2.48 -7.73
C SER A 100 -4.08 -2.04 -8.29
N VAL A 101 -3.84 -2.29 -9.57
CA VAL A 101 -2.69 -1.75 -10.30
C VAL A 101 -3.07 -0.38 -10.85
N GLY A 102 -2.64 0.67 -10.17
CA GLY A 102 -3.00 2.06 -10.51
C GLY A 102 -2.04 2.74 -11.48
N VAL A 103 -0.82 2.21 -11.65
CA VAL A 103 0.21 2.83 -12.50
C VAL A 103 0.91 1.77 -13.32
N VAL A 104 1.02 2.00 -14.63
CA VAL A 104 1.85 1.19 -15.56
C VAL A 104 2.60 2.11 -16.50
N ASN A 105 3.92 1.92 -16.57
CA ASN A 105 4.79 2.66 -17.48
C ASN A 105 5.73 1.70 -18.18
N GLY A 106 5.78 1.76 -19.53
CA GLY A 106 6.68 0.89 -20.30
C GLY A 106 6.69 1.20 -21.79
N GLY A 107 7.75 0.73 -22.45
CA GLY A 107 7.96 0.95 -23.87
C GLY A 107 8.40 2.39 -24.20
N ARG A 108 8.92 2.56 -25.41
CA ARG A 108 9.35 3.87 -25.92
C ARG A 108 8.97 4.07 -27.39
N TRP A 109 9.00 3.01 -28.19
CA TRP A 109 8.80 3.05 -29.62
C TRP A 109 7.83 1.96 -30.06
N VAL A 110 6.84 2.30 -30.89
CA VAL A 110 5.81 1.35 -31.34
C VAL A 110 6.37 0.17 -32.14
N ASN A 111 7.51 0.35 -32.78
CA ASN A 111 8.17 -0.66 -33.64
C ASN A 111 9.32 -1.41 -32.93
N VAL A 112 9.45 -1.25 -31.61
CA VAL A 112 10.46 -1.94 -30.80
C VAL A 112 9.79 -2.72 -29.68
N VAL A 113 10.15 -4.00 -29.53
CA VAL A 113 9.73 -4.81 -28.37
C VAL A 113 10.24 -4.14 -27.09
N PRO A 114 9.37 -3.85 -26.09
CA PRO A 114 9.76 -3.09 -24.92
C PRO A 114 10.78 -3.82 -24.04
N LEU A 115 11.88 -3.13 -23.75
CA LEU A 115 12.92 -3.63 -22.84
C LEU A 115 12.47 -3.61 -21.38
N THR A 116 11.76 -2.55 -20.97
CA THR A 116 11.39 -2.34 -19.56
C THR A 116 9.92 -1.95 -19.45
N CYS A 117 9.28 -2.47 -18.41
CA CYS A 117 7.96 -2.04 -17.99
C CYS A 117 7.88 -2.10 -16.46
N ARG A 118 7.22 -1.10 -15.85
CA ARG A 118 7.03 -0.97 -14.42
C ARG A 118 5.54 -0.82 -14.11
N ALA A 119 5.09 -1.52 -13.08
CA ALA A 119 3.74 -1.37 -12.54
C ALA A 119 3.79 -1.09 -11.03
N GLU A 120 2.79 -0.35 -10.54
CA GLU A 120 2.59 -0.12 -9.11
C GLU A 120 1.22 -0.63 -8.70
N VAL A 121 1.20 -1.47 -7.68
CA VAL A 121 -0.01 -2.05 -7.11
C VAL A 121 -0.20 -1.60 -5.66
N LEU A 122 -1.43 -1.22 -5.33
CA LEU A 122 -1.87 -1.01 -3.96
C LEU A 122 -2.60 -2.27 -3.47
N VAL A 123 -2.21 -2.72 -2.29
CA VAL A 123 -2.87 -3.81 -1.57
C VAL A 123 -3.50 -3.24 -0.32
N VAL A 124 -4.77 -3.56 -0.07
CA VAL A 124 -5.50 -3.20 1.17
C VAL A 124 -6.13 -4.44 1.74
N THR A 125 -5.96 -4.66 3.05
CA THR A 125 -6.48 -5.85 3.74
C THR A 125 -7.07 -5.48 5.11
N PRO A 126 -8.16 -6.15 5.54
CA PRO A 126 -8.84 -5.86 6.81
C PRO A 126 -8.22 -6.56 8.02
N SER A 127 -7.27 -7.49 7.83
CA SER A 127 -6.65 -8.25 8.92
C SER A 127 -5.15 -8.45 8.69
N ALA A 128 -4.41 -8.71 9.76
CA ALA A 128 -2.98 -8.99 9.71
C ALA A 128 -2.68 -10.27 8.94
N ASP A 129 -3.44 -11.35 9.18
CA ASP A 129 -3.24 -12.64 8.52
C ASP A 129 -3.42 -12.52 7.00
N ALA A 130 -4.49 -11.82 6.57
CA ALA A 130 -4.73 -11.56 5.15
C ALA A 130 -3.60 -10.71 4.54
N PHE A 131 -3.08 -9.74 5.31
CA PHE A 131 -1.96 -8.91 4.87
C PHE A 131 -0.71 -9.75 4.63
N ASP A 132 -0.33 -10.59 5.60
CA ASP A 132 0.86 -11.43 5.52
C ASP A 132 0.73 -12.48 4.40
N GLU A 133 -0.46 -13.08 4.23
CA GLU A 133 -0.76 -13.99 3.13
C GLU A 133 -0.52 -13.34 1.76
N ILE A 134 -1.17 -12.21 1.50
CA ILE A 134 -1.09 -11.54 0.20
C ILE A 134 0.31 -10.99 -0.06
N ARG A 135 0.94 -10.41 0.96
CA ARG A 135 2.32 -9.93 0.87
C ARG A 135 3.28 -11.06 0.47
N ALA A 136 3.18 -12.21 1.10
CA ALA A 136 4.01 -13.36 0.76
C ALA A 136 3.78 -13.84 -0.69
N ARG A 137 2.52 -13.88 -1.15
CA ARG A 137 2.18 -14.26 -2.53
C ARG A 137 2.75 -13.29 -3.56
N ILE A 138 2.71 -11.97 -3.29
CA ILE A 138 3.25 -10.96 -4.19
C ILE A 138 4.78 -11.06 -4.27
N LEU A 139 5.45 -11.19 -3.12
CA LEU A 139 6.91 -11.29 -3.07
C LEU A 139 7.44 -12.60 -3.68
N ALA A 140 6.61 -13.63 -3.77
CA ALA A 140 6.92 -14.91 -4.41
C ALA A 140 6.61 -14.94 -5.92
N LEU A 141 6.20 -13.82 -6.52
CA LEU A 141 5.97 -13.76 -7.98
C LEU A 141 7.26 -14.04 -8.74
N THR A 142 7.13 -14.86 -9.75
CA THR A 142 8.22 -15.21 -10.67
C THR A 142 7.84 -14.80 -12.09
N PRO A 143 8.82 -14.58 -12.99
CA PRO A 143 8.53 -14.31 -14.38
C PRO A 143 7.65 -15.38 -15.01
N ILE A 144 6.71 -14.97 -15.85
CA ILE A 144 5.85 -15.86 -16.67
C ILE A 144 6.51 -16.07 -18.01
N GLY A 145 7.05 -15.00 -18.58
CA GLY A 145 7.74 -15.03 -19.86
C GLY A 145 9.12 -15.66 -19.76
N ARG A 146 9.47 -16.47 -20.78
CA ARG A 146 10.82 -17.03 -20.90
C ARG A 146 11.86 -15.92 -21.13
N ASP A 147 13.02 -16.02 -20.50
CA ASP A 147 14.16 -15.07 -20.63
C ASP A 147 13.74 -13.63 -20.27
N ILE A 148 12.88 -13.46 -19.26
CA ILE A 148 12.50 -12.17 -18.66
C ILE A 148 12.94 -12.16 -17.20
N GLU A 149 13.42 -11.03 -16.73
CA GLU A 149 13.69 -10.77 -15.32
C GLU A 149 12.51 -9.99 -14.72
N LEU A 150 12.05 -10.39 -13.54
CA LEU A 150 11.03 -9.71 -12.77
C LEU A 150 11.60 -9.33 -11.40
N CYS A 151 11.57 -8.05 -11.08
CA CYS A 151 11.90 -7.52 -9.77
C CYS A 151 10.61 -7.08 -9.07
N VAL A 152 10.42 -7.49 -7.81
CA VAL A 152 9.28 -7.09 -6.97
C VAL A 152 9.81 -6.39 -5.72
N GLU A 153 9.45 -5.13 -5.55
CA GLU A 153 9.87 -4.29 -4.43
C GLU A 153 8.66 -3.92 -3.57
N ALA A 154 8.81 -4.10 -2.27
CA ALA A 154 7.80 -3.71 -1.29
C ALA A 154 8.07 -2.28 -0.78
N GLY A 155 7.09 -1.41 -0.89
CA GLY A 155 7.12 -0.08 -0.27
C GLY A 155 6.84 -0.11 1.24
N PRO A 156 6.78 1.05 1.89
CA PRO A 156 6.44 1.15 3.31
C PRO A 156 5.09 0.52 3.65
N VAL A 157 5.04 -0.16 4.78
CA VAL A 157 3.81 -0.75 5.32
C VAL A 157 3.05 0.30 6.12
N ARG A 158 1.77 0.46 5.86
CA ARG A 158 0.80 1.07 6.78
C ARG A 158 0.09 -0.08 7.51
N PRO A 159 0.42 -0.34 8.78
CA PRO A 159 -0.13 -1.48 9.51
C PRO A 159 -1.62 -1.33 9.79
N LEU A 160 -2.26 -2.45 10.05
CA LEU A 160 -3.64 -2.47 10.52
C LEU A 160 -3.77 -1.64 11.80
N PHE A 161 -4.73 -0.73 11.80
CA PHE A 161 -5.22 -0.08 13.01
C PHE A 161 -6.58 -0.70 13.37
N ALA A 162 -6.55 -1.67 14.28
CA ALA A 162 -7.76 -2.34 14.75
C ALA A 162 -8.35 -1.59 15.94
N PRO A 163 -9.69 -1.50 16.05
CA PRO A 163 -10.34 -0.97 17.25
C PRO A 163 -9.93 -1.78 18.47
N THR A 164 -9.47 -1.09 19.52
CA THR A 164 -9.16 -1.70 20.82
C THR A 164 -10.17 -1.24 21.85
N ALA A 165 -10.35 -1.98 22.95
CA ALA A 165 -11.23 -1.57 24.05
C ALA A 165 -10.88 -0.17 24.59
N LYS A 166 -9.57 0.15 24.70
CA LYS A 166 -9.11 1.50 25.10
C LYS A 166 -9.44 2.56 24.05
N GLY A 167 -9.27 2.25 22.77
CA GLY A 167 -9.60 3.15 21.66
C GLY A 167 -11.10 3.45 21.61
N LEU A 168 -11.95 2.44 21.79
CA LEU A 168 -13.40 2.60 21.82
C LEU A 168 -13.86 3.39 23.06
N ALA A 169 -13.27 3.18 24.23
CA ALA A 169 -13.55 3.99 25.41
C ALA A 169 -13.16 5.48 25.21
N LEU A 170 -12.05 5.75 24.54
CA LEU A 170 -11.67 7.11 24.16
C LEU A 170 -12.64 7.71 23.15
N TYR A 171 -13.11 6.93 22.18
CA TYR A 171 -14.15 7.34 21.23
C TYR A 171 -15.44 7.74 21.95
N ASP A 172 -15.91 6.94 22.92
CA ASP A 172 -17.13 7.24 23.69
C ASP A 172 -16.99 8.54 24.48
N GLN A 173 -15.82 8.81 25.08
CA GLN A 173 -15.53 10.09 25.73
C GLN A 173 -15.58 11.26 24.74
N ALA A 174 -14.93 11.12 23.58
CA ALA A 174 -14.94 12.16 22.57
C ALA A 174 -16.34 12.44 22.04
N ARG A 175 -17.17 11.40 21.84
CA ARG A 175 -18.57 11.52 21.43
C ARG A 175 -19.42 12.25 22.46
N ALA A 176 -19.22 11.96 23.73
CA ALA A 176 -19.94 12.66 24.82
C ALA A 176 -19.61 14.16 24.82
N ILE A 177 -18.31 14.51 24.73
CA ILE A 177 -17.86 15.91 24.66
C ILE A 177 -18.41 16.60 23.41
N ALA A 178 -18.39 15.93 22.23
CA ALA A 178 -18.95 16.48 21.01
C ALA A 178 -20.43 16.84 21.16
N GLY A 179 -21.23 15.97 21.79
CA GLY A 179 -22.65 16.25 22.13
C GLY A 179 -22.84 17.45 23.06
N GLU A 180 -21.95 17.65 24.06
CA GLU A 180 -21.99 18.79 24.96
C GLU A 180 -21.73 20.13 24.26
N ILE A 181 -20.90 20.13 23.22
CA ILE A 181 -20.51 21.33 22.45
C ILE A 181 -21.35 21.53 21.18
N GLY A 182 -22.35 20.67 20.93
CA GLY A 182 -23.30 20.81 19.82
C GLY A 182 -22.77 20.29 18.49
N PHE A 183 -21.91 19.26 18.50
CA PHE A 183 -21.32 18.65 17.34
C PHE A 183 -22.04 17.37 16.97
#